data_31115bf760a94c9df08033566be885a4
#
_entry.id   31115bf760a94c9df08033566be885a4
#
_cell.length_a   1.000
_cell.length_b   1.000
_cell.length_c   1.000
_cell.angle_alpha   90.00
_cell.angle_beta   90.00
_cell.angle_gamma   90.00
#
_symmetry.space_group_name_H-M   'P 1'
#
loop_
_entity.id
_entity.type
_entity.pdbx_description
1 polymer ?
#
loop_
_entity_poly.entity_id
_entity_poly.type
_entity_poly.pdbx_seq_one_letter_code
_entity_poly.pdbx_strand_id
1 'polypeptide(L)'
;MSLAVPSENGKPLRGLLDAFRSVEKSLWFPIGVVLFLFVFFSLATDSFATIRNFTAISGQAATLLIVCLGATFVVLMGSIDLSVGAIVLLVGAGSVQILNSLGIGYWVLPLAALFGGLLGSINGAIYAYGRIPSFIVTLGTLSVFTGIALTLLDGRAIQFSAPGFEQIAIGQFIPRLPNIALWSLAAWAIVVVVAVRTRFGRYMYLIGGGEQVASTSGLPVRRYKIYAFAISGVLAGLGSILAVARLGAAGPSLGSDLLLNSLAAIVVGGTSLAGGVGGPHRTLIGVLIIAILDNGLNLMGVSQYLQMIIKGLVVIAAVLVSRNATQEAVVK
;
A
#
# COMPACT_ATOMS: atom_id res chain seq x y z
N MET A 1 -28.94 2.18 55.88
CA MET A 1 -28.97 1.78 54.46
C MET A 1 -27.86 2.52 53.77
N SER A 2 -26.65 1.92 53.79
CA SER A 2 -25.39 2.54 53.33
C SER A 2 -25.18 2.16 51.85
N LEU A 3 -25.24 3.13 50.99
CA LEU A 3 -24.90 2.98 49.58
C LEU A 3 -23.38 2.98 49.45
N ALA A 4 -22.80 1.81 49.25
CA ALA A 4 -21.39 1.66 48.90
C ALA A 4 -21.20 2.05 47.43
N VAL A 5 -20.42 3.12 47.19
CA VAL A 5 -19.96 3.54 45.88
C VAL A 5 -18.84 2.58 45.43
N PRO A 6 -18.94 1.94 44.25
CA PRO A 6 -17.84 1.11 43.77
C PRO A 6 -16.66 2.00 43.38
N SER A 7 -15.46 1.73 43.87
CA SER A 7 -14.22 2.38 43.51
C SER A 7 -13.81 1.97 42.07
N GLU A 8 -14.08 2.85 41.10
CA GLU A 8 -13.60 2.76 39.72
C GLU A 8 -12.17 3.35 39.58
N ASN A 9 -11.19 2.72 40.19
CA ASN A 9 -9.79 3.10 39.94
C ASN A 9 -8.96 1.88 39.56
N GLY A 10 -8.66 1.76 38.26
CA GLY A 10 -7.67 0.80 37.75
C GLY A 10 -7.95 0.09 36.42
N LYS A 11 -9.19 0.14 35.89
CA LYS A 11 -9.58 -0.62 34.68
C LYS A 11 -9.14 -0.06 33.31
N PRO A 12 -9.03 1.25 33.07
CA PRO A 12 -8.70 1.74 31.73
C PRO A 12 -7.25 1.46 31.30
N LEU A 13 -6.31 1.49 32.24
CA LEU A 13 -4.88 1.24 31.95
C LEU A 13 -4.59 -0.24 31.68
N ARG A 14 -5.24 -1.16 32.39
CA ARG A 14 -5.12 -2.60 32.11
C ARG A 14 -5.70 -2.98 30.75
N GLY A 15 -6.86 -2.46 30.38
CA GLY A 15 -7.44 -2.68 29.06
C GLY A 15 -6.59 -2.14 27.91
N LEU A 16 -5.93 -0.99 28.11
CA LEU A 16 -4.95 -0.44 27.17
C LEU A 16 -3.67 -1.29 27.07
N LEU A 17 -3.14 -1.76 28.18
CA LEU A 17 -1.97 -2.65 28.22
C LEU A 17 -2.28 -4.02 27.61
N ASP A 18 -3.46 -4.56 27.82
CA ASP A 18 -3.89 -5.83 27.23
C ASP A 18 -4.17 -5.67 25.73
N ALA A 19 -4.72 -4.53 25.29
CA ALA A 19 -4.83 -4.17 23.87
C ALA A 19 -3.44 -3.98 23.22
N PHE A 20 -2.50 -3.32 23.88
CA PHE A 20 -1.11 -3.23 23.42
C PHE A 20 -0.43 -4.61 23.34
N ARG A 21 -0.59 -5.46 24.35
CA ARG A 21 -0.05 -6.83 24.35
C ARG A 21 -0.68 -7.73 23.30
N SER A 22 -1.98 -7.56 23.00
CA SER A 22 -2.65 -8.33 21.94
C SER A 22 -2.21 -7.86 20.55
N VAL A 23 -2.00 -6.56 20.35
CA VAL A 23 -1.41 -5.99 19.12
C VAL A 23 0.03 -6.49 18.95
N GLU A 24 0.80 -6.54 20.04
CA GLU A 24 2.18 -7.03 20.03
C GLU A 24 2.23 -8.51 19.62
N LYS A 25 1.36 -9.36 20.16
CA LYS A 25 1.29 -10.79 19.79
C LYS A 25 0.99 -11.02 18.33
N SER A 26 0.11 -10.22 17.71
CA SER A 26 -0.29 -10.40 16.30
C SER A 26 0.81 -9.96 15.31
N LEU A 27 1.81 -9.19 15.75
CA LEU A 27 2.96 -8.77 14.93
C LEU A 27 4.08 -9.82 14.89
N TRP A 28 4.16 -10.70 15.88
CA TRP A 28 5.23 -11.70 15.95
C TRP A 28 5.21 -12.66 14.76
N PHE A 29 4.03 -13.03 14.27
CA PHE A 29 3.91 -13.92 13.11
C PHE A 29 4.49 -13.29 11.83
N PRO A 30 4.08 -12.08 11.38
CA PRO A 30 4.67 -11.44 10.21
C PRO A 30 6.18 -11.17 10.38
N ILE A 31 6.64 -10.77 11.57
CA ILE A 31 8.08 -10.58 11.86
C ILE A 31 8.83 -11.91 11.76
N GLY A 32 8.27 -12.99 12.29
CA GLY A 32 8.84 -14.34 12.16
C GLY A 32 8.97 -14.76 10.69
N VAL A 33 7.99 -14.45 9.86
CA VAL A 33 8.03 -14.71 8.40
C VAL A 33 9.16 -13.90 7.75
N VAL A 34 9.33 -12.62 8.07
CA VAL A 34 10.45 -11.80 7.55
C VAL A 34 11.78 -12.44 7.89
N LEU A 35 11.99 -12.80 9.17
CA LEU A 35 13.23 -13.42 9.64
C LEU A 35 13.47 -14.78 8.97
N PHE A 36 12.45 -15.60 8.86
CA PHE A 36 12.52 -16.89 8.17
C PHE A 36 12.93 -16.73 6.71
N LEU A 37 12.26 -15.87 5.96
CA LEU A 37 12.58 -15.63 4.55
C LEU A 37 13.99 -15.06 4.40
N PHE A 38 14.40 -14.15 5.29
CA PHE A 38 15.73 -13.57 5.28
C PHE A 38 16.80 -14.65 5.49
N VAL A 39 16.66 -15.49 6.49
CA VAL A 39 17.60 -16.59 6.76
C VAL A 39 17.58 -17.61 5.62
N PHE A 40 16.40 -18.01 5.17
CA PHE A 40 16.24 -18.97 4.07
C PHE A 40 16.99 -18.53 2.80
N PHE A 41 16.74 -17.29 2.33
CA PHE A 41 17.39 -16.79 1.11
C PHE A 41 18.88 -16.50 1.30
N SER A 42 19.31 -16.13 2.51
CA SER A 42 20.74 -15.96 2.83
C SER A 42 21.50 -17.27 2.78
N LEU A 43 20.85 -18.41 3.08
CA LEU A 43 21.44 -19.74 2.98
C LEU A 43 21.30 -20.33 1.57
N ALA A 44 20.26 -19.94 0.82
CA ALA A 44 19.96 -20.46 -0.50
C ALA A 44 20.79 -19.82 -1.62
N THR A 45 21.29 -18.57 -1.41
CA THR A 45 22.06 -17.84 -2.44
C THR A 45 23.10 -16.90 -1.81
N ASP A 46 24.35 -16.96 -2.26
CA ASP A 46 25.46 -16.12 -1.78
C ASP A 46 25.23 -14.62 -2.08
N SER A 47 24.41 -14.30 -3.08
CA SER A 47 24.15 -12.94 -3.49
C SER A 47 23.11 -12.23 -2.65
N PHE A 48 22.30 -12.96 -1.85
CA PHE A 48 21.18 -12.39 -1.11
C PHE A 48 21.65 -11.46 0.02
N ALA A 49 22.55 -11.92 0.89
CA ALA A 49 23.06 -11.18 2.05
C ALA A 49 24.16 -10.16 1.68
N THR A 50 24.08 -9.52 0.52
CA THR A 50 25.03 -8.51 0.07
C THR A 50 24.47 -7.09 0.20
N ILE A 51 25.33 -6.11 0.44
CA ILE A 51 24.93 -4.68 0.51
C ILE A 51 24.27 -4.24 -0.79
N ARG A 52 24.81 -4.69 -1.95
CA ARG A 52 24.24 -4.38 -3.26
C ARG A 52 22.79 -4.87 -3.37
N ASN A 53 22.52 -6.07 -2.87
CA ASN A 53 21.17 -6.64 -2.91
C ASN A 53 20.22 -5.92 -1.95
N PHE A 54 20.68 -5.52 -0.76
CA PHE A 54 19.86 -4.70 0.15
C PHE A 54 19.48 -3.36 -0.46
N THR A 55 20.39 -2.72 -1.18
CA THR A 55 20.09 -1.49 -1.93
C THR A 55 19.02 -1.75 -3.01
N ALA A 56 19.10 -2.87 -3.72
CA ALA A 56 18.11 -3.25 -4.72
C ALA A 56 16.73 -3.55 -4.09
N ILE A 57 16.69 -4.36 -3.01
CA ILE A 57 15.45 -4.65 -2.26
C ILE A 57 14.80 -3.37 -1.75
N SER A 58 15.59 -2.45 -1.16
CA SER A 58 15.05 -1.21 -0.61
C SER A 58 14.42 -0.32 -1.68
N GLY A 59 15.05 -0.23 -2.86
CA GLY A 59 14.49 0.51 -3.99
C GLY A 59 13.22 -0.12 -4.59
N GLN A 60 13.15 -1.45 -4.63
CA GLN A 60 11.98 -2.17 -5.11
C GLN A 60 10.83 -2.10 -4.11
N ALA A 61 11.11 -2.34 -2.84
CA ALA A 61 10.15 -2.24 -1.74
C ALA A 61 9.56 -0.84 -1.60
N ALA A 62 10.34 0.20 -1.89
CA ALA A 62 9.93 1.59 -1.73
C ALA A 62 8.71 1.96 -2.60
N THR A 63 8.72 1.60 -3.88
CA THR A 63 7.57 1.85 -4.78
C THR A 63 6.33 1.12 -4.27
N LEU A 64 6.48 -0.17 -3.93
CA LEU A 64 5.40 -0.98 -3.41
C LEU A 64 4.85 -0.39 -2.09
N LEU A 65 5.74 0.06 -1.19
CA LEU A 65 5.34 0.65 0.09
C LEU A 65 4.47 1.89 -0.10
N ILE A 66 4.90 2.85 -0.93
CA ILE A 66 4.14 4.08 -1.16
C ILE A 66 2.72 3.76 -1.66
N VAL A 67 2.60 2.86 -2.62
CA VAL A 67 1.32 2.44 -3.18
C VAL A 67 0.46 1.71 -2.13
N CYS A 68 1.05 0.76 -1.39
CA CYS A 68 0.37 0.02 -0.33
C CYS A 68 -0.17 0.92 0.77
N LEU A 69 0.56 1.98 1.14
CA LEU A 69 0.13 2.90 2.20
C LEU A 69 -1.20 3.58 1.86
N GLY A 70 -1.40 3.96 0.60
CA GLY A 70 -2.67 4.52 0.13
C GLY A 70 -3.78 3.48 0.14
N ALA A 71 -3.54 2.34 -0.47
CA ALA A 71 -4.48 1.22 -0.54
C ALA A 71 -4.87 0.69 0.85
N THR A 72 -3.99 0.83 1.86
CA THR A 72 -4.28 0.41 3.24
C THR A 72 -5.49 1.14 3.81
N PHE A 73 -5.69 2.42 3.54
CA PHE A 73 -6.89 3.14 4.03
C PHE A 73 -8.17 2.63 3.37
N VAL A 74 -8.10 2.27 2.09
CA VAL A 74 -9.23 1.68 1.38
C VAL A 74 -9.58 0.32 1.99
N VAL A 75 -8.58 -0.52 2.27
CA VAL A 75 -8.78 -1.83 2.92
C VAL A 75 -9.28 -1.67 4.36
N LEU A 76 -8.75 -0.71 5.12
CA LEU A 76 -9.19 -0.44 6.49
C LEU A 76 -10.67 -0.09 6.60
N MET A 77 -11.26 0.56 5.61
CA MET A 77 -12.72 0.82 5.59
C MET A 77 -13.54 -0.34 5.00
N GLY A 78 -12.94 -1.52 4.78
CA GLY A 78 -13.62 -2.69 4.24
C GLY A 78 -13.90 -2.63 2.74
N SER A 79 -13.08 -1.89 1.98
CA SER A 79 -13.20 -1.73 0.53
C SER A 79 -11.95 -2.24 -0.19
N ILE A 80 -12.07 -2.49 -1.49
CA ILE A 80 -10.97 -2.98 -2.32
C ILE A 80 -10.80 -2.03 -3.51
N ASP A 81 -9.55 -1.62 -3.77
CA ASP A 81 -9.15 -0.83 -4.93
C ASP A 81 -8.33 -1.69 -5.89
N LEU A 82 -8.96 -2.18 -6.95
CA LEU A 82 -8.30 -2.95 -8.00
C LEU A 82 -7.61 -2.06 -9.04
N SER A 83 -7.90 -0.77 -9.05
CA SER A 83 -7.38 0.17 -10.05
C SER A 83 -6.01 0.76 -9.73
N VAL A 84 -5.48 0.50 -8.54
CA VAL A 84 -4.25 1.14 -8.05
C VAL A 84 -3.07 1.00 -9.00
N GLY A 85 -2.88 -0.19 -9.61
CA GLY A 85 -1.85 -0.43 -10.62
C GLY A 85 -2.08 0.33 -11.91
N ALA A 86 -3.35 0.45 -12.34
CA ALA A 86 -3.73 1.23 -13.51
C ALA A 86 -3.59 2.74 -13.28
N ILE A 87 -3.83 3.23 -12.06
CA ILE A 87 -3.54 4.62 -11.69
C ILE A 87 -2.03 4.87 -11.81
N VAL A 88 -1.20 3.96 -11.28
CA VAL A 88 0.27 4.05 -11.42
C VAL A 88 0.67 4.11 -12.90
N LEU A 89 0.12 3.24 -13.75
CA LEU A 89 0.40 3.22 -15.17
C LEU A 89 -0.02 4.53 -15.86
N LEU A 90 -1.25 4.98 -15.63
CA LEU A 90 -1.79 6.17 -16.29
C LEU A 90 -1.09 7.46 -15.86
N VAL A 91 -0.82 7.60 -14.55
CA VAL A 91 -0.06 8.74 -14.03
C VAL A 91 1.37 8.74 -14.57
N GLY A 92 2.02 7.57 -14.63
CA GLY A 92 3.37 7.42 -15.19
C GLY A 92 3.43 7.80 -16.66
N ALA A 93 2.49 7.30 -17.47
CA ALA A 93 2.36 7.63 -18.88
C ALA A 93 2.16 9.14 -19.10
N GLY A 94 1.22 9.76 -18.40
CA GLY A 94 0.96 11.20 -18.48
C GLY A 94 2.16 12.03 -17.99
N SER A 95 2.81 11.60 -16.92
CA SER A 95 3.97 12.30 -16.36
C SER A 95 5.17 12.34 -17.30
N VAL A 96 5.47 11.23 -18.00
CA VAL A 96 6.55 11.19 -19.00
C VAL A 96 6.24 12.10 -20.17
N GLN A 97 5.00 12.11 -20.66
CA GLN A 97 4.58 13.02 -21.73
C GLN A 97 4.78 14.50 -21.32
N ILE A 98 4.37 14.84 -20.10
CA ILE A 98 4.51 16.21 -19.55
C ILE A 98 5.99 16.57 -19.37
N LEU A 99 6.82 15.65 -18.84
CA LEU A 99 8.27 15.87 -18.68
C LEU A 99 8.92 16.16 -20.02
N ASN A 100 8.59 15.36 -21.06
CA ASN A 100 9.23 15.47 -22.37
C ASN A 100 8.73 16.70 -23.16
N SER A 101 7.46 17.10 -23.00
CA SER A 101 6.87 18.21 -23.75
C SER A 101 7.11 19.58 -23.11
N LEU A 102 7.06 19.65 -21.78
CA LEU A 102 7.09 20.93 -21.06
C LEU A 102 8.40 21.18 -20.30
N GLY A 103 9.23 20.16 -20.11
CA GLY A 103 10.51 20.29 -19.40
C GLY A 103 10.41 20.80 -17.96
N ILE A 104 9.29 20.55 -17.26
CA ILE A 104 8.98 21.11 -15.94
C ILE A 104 9.81 20.53 -14.79
N GLY A 105 10.66 19.54 -15.06
CA GLY A 105 11.53 18.92 -14.06
C GLY A 105 10.76 18.38 -12.85
N TYR A 106 11.21 18.72 -11.65
CA TYR A 106 10.59 18.21 -10.38
C TYR A 106 9.15 18.65 -10.13
N TRP A 107 8.63 19.65 -10.84
CA TRP A 107 7.22 20.05 -10.72
C TRP A 107 6.24 18.96 -11.17
N VAL A 108 6.73 17.96 -11.88
CA VAL A 108 5.92 16.78 -12.22
C VAL A 108 5.46 15.98 -10.98
N LEU A 109 6.18 16.04 -9.84
CA LEU A 109 5.80 15.31 -8.62
C LEU A 109 4.45 15.76 -8.04
N PRO A 110 4.24 17.06 -7.72
CA PRO A 110 2.93 17.50 -7.24
C PRO A 110 1.83 17.29 -8.29
N LEU A 111 2.14 17.40 -9.58
CA LEU A 111 1.16 17.13 -10.64
C LEU A 111 0.78 15.64 -10.68
N ALA A 112 1.72 14.72 -10.57
CA ALA A 112 1.46 13.29 -10.50
C ALA A 112 0.62 12.93 -9.27
N ALA A 113 0.91 13.54 -8.12
CA ALA A 113 0.13 13.36 -6.88
C ALA A 113 -1.31 13.86 -7.07
N LEU A 114 -1.50 15.05 -7.62
CA LEU A 114 -2.82 15.64 -7.88
C LEU A 114 -3.61 14.82 -8.91
N PHE A 115 -2.97 14.41 -10.00
CA PHE A 115 -3.62 13.61 -11.03
C PHE A 115 -4.03 12.24 -10.49
N GLY A 116 -3.13 11.55 -9.76
CA GLY A 116 -3.48 10.31 -9.08
C GLY A 116 -4.62 10.50 -8.07
N GLY A 117 -4.59 11.59 -7.28
CA GLY A 117 -5.65 11.94 -6.35
C GLY A 117 -7.01 12.21 -7.03
N LEU A 118 -6.99 12.82 -8.21
CA LEU A 118 -8.20 13.03 -9.03
C LEU A 118 -8.79 11.68 -9.48
N LEU A 119 -7.95 10.78 -10.02
CA LEU A 119 -8.39 9.44 -10.46
C LEU A 119 -8.95 8.63 -9.30
N GLY A 120 -8.28 8.65 -8.14
CA GLY A 120 -8.79 8.04 -6.92
C GLY A 120 -10.10 8.67 -6.45
N SER A 121 -10.22 10.00 -6.51
CA SER A 121 -11.46 10.71 -6.14
C SER A 121 -12.64 10.33 -7.04
N ILE A 122 -12.41 10.10 -8.33
CA ILE A 122 -13.43 9.60 -9.28
C ILE A 122 -13.91 8.22 -8.81
N ASN A 123 -13.01 7.29 -8.51
CA ASN A 123 -13.37 5.97 -7.98
C ASN A 123 -14.17 6.08 -6.68
N GLY A 124 -13.69 6.90 -5.74
CA GLY A 124 -14.36 7.14 -4.47
C GLY A 124 -15.75 7.76 -4.64
N ALA A 125 -15.92 8.68 -5.57
CA ALA A 125 -17.21 9.32 -5.86
C ALA A 125 -18.21 8.33 -6.48
N ILE A 126 -17.80 7.57 -7.49
CA ILE A 126 -18.65 6.53 -8.11
C ILE A 126 -19.06 5.50 -7.06
N TYR A 127 -18.12 5.04 -6.21
CA TYR A 127 -18.40 4.11 -5.13
C TYR A 127 -19.37 4.71 -4.08
N ALA A 128 -19.15 5.96 -3.65
CA ALA A 128 -19.93 6.58 -2.57
C ALA A 128 -21.35 6.96 -2.99
N TYR A 129 -21.56 7.37 -4.24
CA TYR A 129 -22.84 7.85 -4.74
C TYR A 129 -23.55 6.85 -5.65
N GLY A 130 -22.79 6.02 -6.39
CA GLY A 130 -23.34 5.03 -7.32
C GLY A 130 -24.00 3.83 -6.66
N ARG A 131 -23.77 3.61 -5.35
CA ARG A 131 -24.25 2.42 -4.61
C ARG A 131 -23.76 1.10 -5.22
N ILE A 132 -22.62 1.14 -5.91
CA ILE A 132 -21.99 -0.01 -6.55
C ILE A 132 -20.82 -0.47 -5.65
N PRO A 133 -20.61 -1.76 -5.41
CA PRO A 133 -19.48 -2.25 -4.64
C PRO A 133 -18.14 -1.73 -5.17
N SER A 134 -17.21 -1.39 -4.26
CA SER A 134 -15.94 -0.77 -4.62
C SER A 134 -15.13 -1.58 -5.62
N PHE A 135 -15.11 -2.91 -5.48
CA PHE A 135 -14.37 -3.79 -6.38
C PHE A 135 -14.90 -3.76 -7.82
N ILE A 136 -16.23 -3.59 -8.01
CA ILE A 136 -16.84 -3.45 -9.37
C ILE A 136 -16.44 -2.12 -10.00
N VAL A 137 -16.51 -1.03 -9.22
CA VAL A 137 -16.08 0.29 -9.68
C VAL A 137 -14.62 0.26 -10.11
N THR A 138 -13.75 -0.24 -9.23
CA THR A 138 -12.30 -0.23 -9.47
C THR A 138 -11.86 -1.25 -10.52
N LEU A 139 -12.59 -2.34 -10.72
CA LEU A 139 -12.39 -3.25 -11.85
C LEU A 139 -12.74 -2.58 -13.19
N GLY A 140 -13.84 -1.84 -13.24
CA GLY A 140 -14.21 -1.06 -14.42
C GLY A 140 -13.18 0.04 -14.74
N THR A 141 -12.79 0.81 -13.73
CA THR A 141 -11.79 1.88 -13.91
C THR A 141 -10.37 1.36 -14.14
N LEU A 142 -10.01 0.17 -13.65
CA LEU A 142 -8.78 -0.52 -14.03
C LEU A 142 -8.69 -0.65 -15.55
N SER A 143 -9.75 -1.13 -16.19
CA SER A 143 -9.78 -1.28 -17.65
C SER A 143 -9.74 0.06 -18.39
N VAL A 144 -10.51 1.06 -17.91
CA VAL A 144 -10.54 2.41 -18.49
C VAL A 144 -9.17 3.09 -18.38
N PHE A 145 -8.58 3.12 -17.18
CA PHE A 145 -7.29 3.79 -16.93
C PHE A 145 -6.14 3.09 -17.68
N THR A 146 -6.16 1.75 -17.73
CA THR A 146 -5.20 0.99 -18.52
C THR A 146 -5.33 1.30 -20.01
N GLY A 147 -6.55 1.33 -20.54
CA GLY A 147 -6.79 1.66 -21.94
C GLY A 147 -6.28 3.05 -22.31
N ILE A 148 -6.60 4.07 -21.51
CA ILE A 148 -6.09 5.44 -21.69
C ILE A 148 -4.56 5.47 -21.63
N ALA A 149 -3.97 4.80 -20.64
CA ALA A 149 -2.51 4.78 -20.47
C ALA A 149 -1.80 4.14 -21.68
N LEU A 150 -2.31 3.01 -22.17
CA LEU A 150 -1.73 2.32 -23.33
C LEU A 150 -1.89 3.15 -24.62
N THR A 151 -2.97 3.89 -24.76
CA THR A 151 -3.15 4.86 -25.86
C THR A 151 -2.13 5.99 -25.77
N LEU A 152 -1.89 6.56 -24.57
CA LEU A 152 -0.87 7.58 -24.37
C LEU A 152 0.56 7.08 -24.65
N LEU A 153 0.85 5.82 -24.35
CA LEU A 153 2.14 5.20 -24.58
C LEU A 153 2.31 4.64 -26.01
N ASP A 154 1.24 4.60 -26.82
CA ASP A 154 1.23 3.89 -28.12
C ASP A 154 1.74 2.46 -28.00
N GLY A 155 1.41 1.79 -26.88
CA GLY A 155 1.83 0.42 -26.56
C GLY A 155 3.34 0.24 -26.31
N ARG A 156 4.12 1.31 -26.21
CA ARG A 156 5.59 1.29 -26.09
C ARG A 156 6.07 1.94 -24.79
N ALA A 157 7.29 1.60 -24.39
CA ALA A 157 7.95 2.32 -23.29
C ALA A 157 8.50 3.67 -23.80
N ILE A 158 8.17 4.75 -23.09
CA ILE A 158 8.64 6.11 -23.37
C ILE A 158 9.64 6.50 -22.28
N GLN A 159 10.86 6.80 -22.68
CA GLN A 159 11.89 7.33 -21.78
C GLN A 159 11.64 8.82 -21.53
N PHE A 160 11.97 9.28 -20.33
CA PHE A 160 11.95 10.73 -20.07
C PHE A 160 13.27 11.39 -20.46
N SER A 161 13.16 12.64 -20.95
CA SER A 161 14.30 13.44 -21.45
C SER A 161 14.71 14.55 -20.47
N ALA A 162 14.53 14.36 -19.16
CA ALA A 162 14.87 15.33 -18.13
C ALA A 162 16.18 14.90 -17.42
N PRO A 163 17.35 15.45 -17.80
CA PRO A 163 18.63 15.06 -17.20
C PRO A 163 18.66 15.32 -15.69
N GLY A 164 19.13 14.34 -14.93
CA GLY A 164 19.23 14.42 -13.47
C GLY A 164 17.93 14.14 -12.73
N PHE A 165 16.79 13.97 -13.42
CA PHE A 165 15.51 13.66 -12.75
C PHE A 165 15.54 12.30 -12.06
N GLU A 166 16.28 11.34 -12.59
CA GLU A 166 16.50 10.02 -12.00
C GLU A 166 17.08 10.08 -10.58
N GLN A 167 17.83 11.15 -10.26
CA GLN A 167 18.47 11.31 -8.94
C GLN A 167 17.46 11.37 -7.79
N ILE A 168 16.21 11.77 -8.07
CA ILE A 168 15.16 11.78 -7.04
C ILE A 168 14.86 10.37 -6.52
N ALA A 169 15.05 9.34 -7.35
CA ALA A 169 14.79 7.95 -7.02
C ALA A 169 16.08 7.17 -6.73
N ILE A 170 17.07 7.21 -7.67
CA ILE A 170 18.28 6.38 -7.57
C ILE A 170 19.45 7.08 -6.89
N GLY A 171 19.40 8.40 -6.74
CA GLY A 171 20.39 9.15 -5.98
C GLY A 171 20.50 8.62 -4.55
N GLN A 172 21.63 8.88 -3.89
CA GLN A 172 21.93 8.38 -2.54
C GLN A 172 22.32 9.55 -1.63
N PHE A 173 21.35 10.20 -1.01
CA PHE A 173 21.61 11.18 0.04
C PHE A 173 22.26 10.52 1.28
N ILE A 174 21.84 9.31 1.59
CA ILE A 174 22.51 8.44 2.57
C ILE A 174 23.25 7.36 1.76
N PRO A 175 24.57 7.15 1.98
CA PRO A 175 25.33 6.14 1.27
C PRO A 175 24.66 4.76 1.32
N ARG A 176 24.56 4.10 0.18
CA ARG A 176 23.98 2.77 0.00
C ARG A 176 22.45 2.68 0.17
N LEU A 177 21.76 3.79 0.42
CA LEU A 177 20.31 3.86 0.49
C LEU A 177 19.78 4.75 -0.63
N PRO A 178 19.01 4.22 -1.60
CA PRO A 178 18.47 5.03 -2.69
C PRO A 178 17.41 6.02 -2.16
N ASN A 179 17.35 7.20 -2.74
CA ASN A 179 16.46 8.27 -2.30
C ASN A 179 14.98 7.84 -2.28
N ILE A 180 14.57 6.96 -3.20
CA ILE A 180 13.20 6.43 -3.22
C ILE A 180 12.85 5.70 -1.91
N ALA A 181 13.81 5.04 -1.25
CA ALA A 181 13.59 4.42 0.05
C ALA A 181 13.35 5.47 1.15
N LEU A 182 14.07 6.62 1.10
CA LEU A 182 13.82 7.73 2.01
C LEU A 182 12.43 8.33 1.81
N TRP A 183 12.00 8.53 0.55
CA TRP A 183 10.64 8.97 0.22
C TRP A 183 9.58 8.03 0.77
N SER A 184 9.80 6.72 0.61
CA SER A 184 8.82 5.72 1.09
C SER A 184 8.73 5.67 2.61
N LEU A 185 9.86 5.79 3.33
CA LEU A 185 9.87 5.84 4.79
C LEU A 185 9.26 7.13 5.33
N ALA A 186 9.50 8.27 4.69
CA ALA A 186 8.85 9.53 5.02
C ALA A 186 7.33 9.46 4.81
N ALA A 187 6.89 8.91 3.67
CA ALA A 187 5.47 8.66 3.40
C ALA A 187 4.87 7.72 4.44
N TRP A 188 5.57 6.64 4.80
CA TRP A 188 5.13 5.70 5.84
C TRP A 188 4.96 6.39 7.19
N ALA A 189 5.93 7.19 7.64
CA ALA A 189 5.82 7.91 8.90
C ALA A 189 4.63 8.87 8.92
N ILE A 190 4.43 9.64 7.83
CA ILE A 190 3.30 10.57 7.69
C ILE A 190 1.97 9.79 7.73
N VAL A 191 1.85 8.71 6.95
CA VAL A 191 0.61 7.93 6.85
C VAL A 191 0.28 7.22 8.17
N VAL A 192 1.29 6.73 8.91
CA VAL A 192 1.10 6.19 10.27
C VAL A 192 0.59 7.26 11.22
N VAL A 193 1.17 8.46 11.20
CA VAL A 193 0.69 9.59 12.02
C VAL A 193 -0.75 9.96 11.66
N VAL A 194 -1.07 10.02 10.37
CA VAL A 194 -2.45 10.27 9.88
C VAL A 194 -3.40 9.19 10.40
N ALA A 195 -3.03 7.91 10.31
CA ALA A 195 -3.87 6.82 10.78
C ALA A 195 -4.13 6.83 12.29
N VAL A 196 -3.09 7.13 13.10
CA VAL A 196 -3.18 7.01 14.56
C VAL A 196 -3.63 8.32 15.24
N ARG A 197 -3.21 9.48 14.72
CA ARG A 197 -3.39 10.77 15.42
C ARG A 197 -4.53 11.62 14.85
N THR A 198 -5.06 11.36 13.64
CA THR A 198 -6.08 12.21 13.04
C THR A 198 -7.50 11.64 13.17
N ARG A 199 -8.51 12.53 12.98
CA ARG A 199 -9.92 12.11 12.88
C ARG A 199 -10.15 11.22 11.67
N PHE A 200 -9.43 11.46 10.57
CA PHE A 200 -9.52 10.65 9.37
C PHE A 200 -9.18 9.19 9.66
N GLY A 201 -8.02 8.92 10.26
CA GLY A 201 -7.63 7.55 10.59
C GLY A 201 -8.64 6.85 11.50
N ARG A 202 -9.09 7.51 12.58
CA ARG A 202 -10.13 6.94 13.48
C ARG A 202 -11.41 6.58 12.73
N TYR A 203 -11.84 7.41 11.79
CA TYR A 203 -13.06 7.14 11.03
C TYR A 203 -12.89 6.00 10.04
N MET A 204 -11.67 5.76 9.50
CA MET A 204 -11.40 4.57 8.68
C MET A 204 -11.63 3.28 9.47
N TYR A 205 -11.13 3.21 10.72
CA TYR A 205 -11.38 2.06 11.59
C TYR A 205 -12.85 1.90 11.96
N LEU A 206 -13.56 3.00 12.27
CA LEU A 206 -14.97 2.96 12.62
C LEU A 206 -15.85 2.51 11.45
N ILE A 207 -15.60 3.03 10.24
CA ILE A 207 -16.35 2.64 9.03
C ILE A 207 -16.08 1.16 8.72
N GLY A 208 -14.82 0.73 8.79
CA GLY A 208 -14.44 -0.67 8.55
C GLY A 208 -14.95 -1.64 9.61
N GLY A 209 -15.14 -1.19 10.85
CA GLY A 209 -15.76 -2.00 11.91
C GLY A 209 -17.26 -2.18 11.74
N GLY A 210 -17.95 -1.28 11.00
CA GLY A 210 -19.37 -1.36 10.71
C GLY A 210 -19.90 -0.10 10.04
N GLU A 211 -20.00 -0.12 8.72
CA GLU A 211 -20.46 1.05 7.93
C GLU A 211 -21.85 1.53 8.36
N GLN A 212 -22.78 0.59 8.62
CA GLN A 212 -24.14 0.91 9.05
C GLN A 212 -24.13 1.66 10.38
N VAL A 213 -23.37 1.15 11.37
CA VAL A 213 -23.25 1.75 12.69
C VAL A 213 -22.58 3.12 12.61
N ALA A 214 -21.52 3.27 11.83
CA ALA A 214 -20.86 4.53 11.60
C ALA A 214 -21.82 5.56 10.99
N SER A 215 -22.62 5.17 10.01
CA SER A 215 -23.62 6.02 9.35
C SER A 215 -24.71 6.47 10.30
N THR A 216 -25.28 5.57 11.08
CA THR A 216 -26.34 5.90 12.07
C THR A 216 -25.83 6.75 13.24
N SER A 217 -24.51 6.69 13.52
CA SER A 217 -23.84 7.58 14.48
C SER A 217 -23.52 8.98 13.92
N GLY A 218 -24.02 9.30 12.73
CA GLY A 218 -23.87 10.64 12.13
C GLY A 218 -22.54 10.86 11.38
N LEU A 219 -21.71 9.82 11.17
CA LEU A 219 -20.49 9.96 10.39
C LEU A 219 -20.80 10.16 8.90
N PRO A 220 -20.17 11.15 8.23
CA PRO A 220 -20.39 11.38 6.80
C PRO A 220 -19.61 10.36 5.94
N VAL A 221 -19.99 9.07 6.03
CA VAL A 221 -19.31 7.92 5.42
C VAL A 221 -18.95 8.15 3.95
N ARG A 222 -19.90 8.73 3.16
CA ARG A 222 -19.67 8.99 1.73
C ARG A 222 -18.44 9.87 1.48
N ARG A 223 -18.24 10.94 2.28
CA ARG A 223 -17.07 11.84 2.15
C ARG A 223 -15.78 11.09 2.47
N TYR A 224 -15.80 10.25 3.51
CA TYR A 224 -14.61 9.49 3.91
C TYR A 224 -14.26 8.38 2.93
N LYS A 225 -15.23 7.79 2.24
CA LYS A 225 -14.99 6.91 1.09
C LYS A 225 -14.20 7.63 0.00
N ILE A 226 -14.62 8.84 -0.38
CA ILE A 226 -13.92 9.64 -1.39
C ILE A 226 -12.50 9.98 -0.93
N TYR A 227 -12.34 10.42 0.32
CA TYR A 227 -11.02 10.77 0.85
C TYR A 227 -10.05 9.58 0.90
N ALA A 228 -10.52 8.39 1.26
CA ALA A 228 -9.68 7.20 1.27
C ALA A 228 -9.16 6.84 -0.13
N PHE A 229 -10.05 6.85 -1.14
CA PHE A 229 -9.66 6.63 -2.53
C PHE A 229 -8.79 7.76 -3.09
N ALA A 230 -9.06 9.02 -2.72
CA ALA A 230 -8.22 10.15 -3.11
C ALA A 230 -6.79 10.03 -2.57
N ILE A 231 -6.63 9.67 -1.28
CA ILE A 231 -5.31 9.44 -0.67
C ILE A 231 -4.62 8.24 -1.32
N SER A 232 -5.36 7.15 -1.62
CA SER A 232 -4.84 6.00 -2.37
C SER A 232 -4.29 6.45 -3.72
N GLY A 233 -5.05 7.26 -4.45
CA GLY A 233 -4.65 7.82 -5.73
C GLY A 233 -3.45 8.78 -5.65
N VAL A 234 -3.40 9.67 -4.65
CA VAL A 234 -2.24 10.57 -4.41
C VAL A 234 -0.96 9.76 -4.22
N LEU A 235 -1.00 8.75 -3.36
CA LEU A 235 0.17 7.91 -3.08
C LEU A 235 0.51 7.00 -4.27
N ALA A 236 -0.47 6.51 -5.02
CA ALA A 236 -0.25 5.80 -6.28
C ALA A 236 0.43 6.70 -7.33
N GLY A 237 0.02 7.98 -7.43
CA GLY A 237 0.64 8.97 -8.30
C GLY A 237 2.08 9.28 -7.93
N LEU A 238 2.36 9.49 -6.64
CA LEU A 238 3.73 9.67 -6.14
C LEU A 238 4.58 8.42 -6.37
N GLY A 239 4.05 7.22 -6.07
CA GLY A 239 4.73 5.96 -6.32
C GLY A 239 5.03 5.76 -7.81
N SER A 240 4.12 6.18 -8.68
CA SER A 240 4.26 6.12 -10.13
C SER A 240 5.45 6.93 -10.63
N ILE A 241 5.50 8.22 -10.29
CA ILE A 241 6.58 9.10 -10.80
C ILE A 241 7.95 8.74 -10.22
N LEU A 242 8.00 8.25 -8.97
CA LEU A 242 9.22 7.74 -8.40
C LEU A 242 9.66 6.41 -9.05
N ALA A 243 8.70 5.55 -9.45
CA ALA A 243 9.00 4.35 -10.22
C ALA A 243 9.53 4.70 -11.62
N VAL A 244 8.92 5.68 -12.31
CA VAL A 244 9.39 6.21 -13.60
C VAL A 244 10.81 6.75 -13.47
N ALA A 245 11.08 7.56 -12.44
CA ALA A 245 12.43 8.10 -12.19
C ALA A 245 13.46 6.99 -11.95
N ARG A 246 13.07 5.90 -11.26
CA ARG A 246 13.92 4.74 -11.01
C ARG A 246 14.19 3.89 -12.25
N LEU A 247 13.16 3.73 -13.11
CA LEU A 247 13.24 2.86 -14.29
C LEU A 247 13.75 3.58 -15.54
N GLY A 248 13.79 4.93 -15.55
CA GLY A 248 14.17 5.73 -16.70
C GLY A 248 13.07 5.90 -17.74
N ALA A 249 11.92 5.23 -17.56
CA ALA A 249 10.83 5.21 -18.54
C ALA A 249 9.49 4.87 -17.92
N ALA A 250 8.40 5.23 -18.61
CA ALA A 250 7.08 4.65 -18.40
C ALA A 250 6.77 3.66 -19.52
N GLY A 251 6.39 2.44 -19.19
CA GLY A 251 6.07 1.39 -20.16
C GLY A 251 4.75 0.68 -19.82
N PRO A 252 4.21 -0.12 -20.76
CA PRO A 252 2.92 -0.83 -20.60
C PRO A 252 2.84 -1.75 -19.37
N SER A 253 3.98 -2.26 -18.89
CA SER A 253 4.06 -3.11 -17.70
C SER A 253 4.18 -2.34 -16.39
N LEU A 254 4.26 -1.00 -16.42
CA LEU A 254 4.36 -0.20 -15.21
C LEU A 254 3.08 -0.40 -14.36
N GLY A 255 3.26 -0.87 -13.14
CA GLY A 255 2.15 -1.09 -12.22
C GLY A 255 1.43 -2.45 -12.35
N SER A 256 1.76 -3.30 -13.34
CA SER A 256 1.09 -4.59 -13.57
C SER A 256 1.09 -5.50 -12.34
N ASP A 257 2.22 -5.60 -11.65
CA ASP A 257 2.37 -6.45 -10.46
C ASP A 257 1.91 -5.75 -9.16
N LEU A 258 1.72 -4.43 -9.19
CA LEU A 258 1.42 -3.66 -7.99
C LEU A 258 0.04 -3.97 -7.41
N LEU A 259 -0.93 -4.33 -8.23
CA LEU A 259 -2.27 -4.71 -7.75
C LEU A 259 -2.19 -5.93 -6.83
N LEU A 260 -1.63 -7.04 -7.31
CA LEU A 260 -1.55 -8.27 -6.53
C LEU A 260 -0.59 -8.11 -5.35
N ASN A 261 0.59 -7.54 -5.60
CA ASN A 261 1.61 -7.36 -4.57
C ASN A 261 1.14 -6.41 -3.46
N SER A 262 0.36 -5.36 -3.76
CA SER A 262 -0.16 -4.45 -2.75
C SER A 262 -1.20 -5.11 -1.86
N LEU A 263 -2.16 -5.83 -2.42
CA LEU A 263 -3.14 -6.59 -1.65
C LEU A 263 -2.46 -7.66 -0.80
N ALA A 264 -1.50 -8.39 -1.39
CA ALA A 264 -0.68 -9.37 -0.68
C ALA A 264 0.04 -8.76 0.52
N ALA A 265 0.75 -7.66 0.31
CA ALA A 265 1.51 -6.98 1.35
C ALA A 265 0.61 -6.47 2.49
N ILE A 266 -0.54 -5.87 2.16
CA ILE A 266 -1.48 -5.34 3.15
C ILE A 266 -2.04 -6.47 4.02
N VAL A 267 -2.45 -7.59 3.39
CA VAL A 267 -3.06 -8.73 4.09
C VAL A 267 -2.04 -9.53 4.88
N VAL A 268 -0.88 -9.85 4.28
CA VAL A 268 0.22 -10.57 4.96
C VAL A 268 0.77 -9.75 6.13
N GLY A 269 0.76 -8.42 6.00
CA GLY A 269 1.08 -7.49 7.09
C GLY A 269 0.06 -7.53 8.24
N GLY A 270 -1.10 -8.16 8.06
CA GLY A 270 -2.12 -8.33 9.10
C GLY A 270 -3.22 -7.26 9.09
N THR A 271 -3.46 -6.59 7.95
CA THR A 271 -4.64 -5.75 7.76
C THR A 271 -5.78 -6.58 7.19
N SER A 272 -6.93 -6.57 7.86
CA SER A 272 -8.10 -7.37 7.49
C SER A 272 -8.81 -6.79 6.26
N LEU A 273 -9.12 -7.65 5.27
CA LEU A 273 -9.96 -7.28 4.13
C LEU A 273 -11.41 -6.95 4.52
N ALA A 274 -11.87 -7.45 5.66
CA ALA A 274 -13.18 -7.09 6.20
C ALA A 274 -13.23 -5.65 6.76
N GLY A 275 -12.09 -5.00 6.92
CA GLY A 275 -11.94 -3.67 7.49
C GLY A 275 -11.78 -3.66 9.02
N GLY A 276 -11.57 -2.47 9.58
CA GLY A 276 -11.54 -2.20 11.01
C GLY A 276 -10.31 -2.69 11.79
N VAL A 277 -9.45 -3.52 11.19
CA VAL A 277 -8.27 -4.11 11.85
C VAL A 277 -7.02 -3.98 10.99
N GLY A 278 -5.89 -3.68 11.61
CA GLY A 278 -4.60 -3.54 10.93
C GLY A 278 -4.13 -2.10 10.82
N GLY A 279 -3.51 -1.74 9.69
CA GLY A 279 -3.12 -0.36 9.41
C GLY A 279 -1.74 -0.17 8.82
N PRO A 280 -1.35 1.09 8.50
CA PRO A 280 -0.12 1.40 7.78
C PRO A 280 1.17 0.94 8.49
N HIS A 281 1.16 0.89 9.83
CA HIS A 281 2.30 0.39 10.60
C HIS A 281 2.60 -1.09 10.31
N ARG A 282 1.58 -1.89 10.00
CA ARG A 282 1.70 -3.31 9.63
C ARG A 282 2.03 -3.50 8.14
N THR A 283 1.58 -2.58 7.30
CA THR A 283 1.83 -2.61 5.86
C THR A 283 3.32 -2.64 5.52
N LEU A 284 4.17 -1.93 6.30
CA LEU A 284 5.62 -1.97 6.11
C LEU A 284 6.17 -3.40 6.23
N ILE A 285 5.73 -4.16 7.22
CA ILE A 285 6.18 -5.55 7.43
C ILE A 285 5.73 -6.43 6.27
N GLY A 286 4.48 -6.28 5.83
CA GLY A 286 3.96 -7.02 4.68
C GLY A 286 4.70 -6.70 3.38
N VAL A 287 5.03 -5.43 3.15
CA VAL A 287 5.84 -5.02 1.99
C VAL A 287 7.24 -5.64 2.04
N LEU A 288 7.87 -5.70 3.22
CA LEU A 288 9.17 -6.36 3.37
C LEU A 288 9.07 -7.86 3.04
N ILE A 289 8.01 -8.55 3.49
CA ILE A 289 7.79 -9.97 3.18
C ILE A 289 7.72 -10.17 1.66
N ILE A 290 6.88 -9.39 0.97
CA ILE A 290 6.71 -9.52 -0.48
C ILE A 290 7.99 -9.14 -1.23
N ALA A 291 8.67 -8.05 -0.84
CA ALA A 291 9.91 -7.62 -1.50
C ALA A 291 11.06 -8.62 -1.31
N ILE A 292 11.21 -9.21 -0.11
CA ILE A 292 12.20 -10.24 0.16
C ILE A 292 11.88 -11.52 -0.63
N LEU A 293 10.61 -11.91 -0.69
CA LEU A 293 10.16 -13.07 -1.45
C LEU A 293 10.45 -12.90 -2.94
N ASP A 294 10.05 -11.78 -3.53
CA ASP A 294 10.27 -11.47 -4.96
C ASP A 294 11.76 -11.45 -5.31
N ASN A 295 12.55 -10.75 -4.49
CA ASN A 295 13.99 -10.65 -4.71
C ASN A 295 14.69 -12.00 -4.53
N GLY A 296 14.38 -12.74 -3.47
CA GLY A 296 14.99 -14.03 -3.19
C GLY A 296 14.68 -15.06 -4.28
N LEU A 297 13.42 -15.15 -4.71
CA LEU A 297 13.03 -16.04 -5.83
C LEU A 297 13.73 -15.66 -7.15
N ASN A 298 13.90 -14.36 -7.38
CA ASN A 298 14.61 -13.84 -8.55
C ASN A 298 16.10 -14.26 -8.54
N LEU A 299 16.77 -14.13 -7.39
CA LEU A 299 18.17 -14.55 -7.23
C LEU A 299 18.36 -16.06 -7.37
N MET A 300 17.35 -16.86 -7.02
CA MET A 300 17.34 -18.31 -7.24
C MET A 300 17.04 -18.70 -8.69
N GLY A 301 16.81 -17.73 -9.60
CA GLY A 301 16.48 -18.01 -11.00
C GLY A 301 15.07 -18.57 -11.21
N VAL A 302 14.16 -18.42 -10.23
CA VAL A 302 12.78 -18.88 -10.36
C VAL A 302 12.05 -18.06 -11.41
N SER A 303 11.38 -18.72 -12.36
CA SER A 303 10.66 -18.03 -13.43
C SER A 303 9.56 -17.12 -12.90
N GLN A 304 9.31 -16.02 -13.60
CA GLN A 304 8.27 -15.04 -13.21
C GLN A 304 6.88 -15.68 -13.09
N TYR A 305 6.59 -16.70 -13.91
CA TYR A 305 5.32 -17.42 -13.86
C TYR A 305 5.16 -18.21 -12.54
N LEU A 306 6.22 -18.88 -12.09
CA LEU A 306 6.21 -19.62 -10.83
C LEU A 306 6.16 -18.65 -9.63
N GLN A 307 6.84 -17.50 -9.71
CA GLN A 307 6.75 -16.45 -8.69
C GLN A 307 5.29 -15.95 -8.54
N MET A 308 4.56 -15.79 -9.65
CA MET A 308 3.15 -15.40 -9.63
C MET A 308 2.28 -16.44 -8.92
N ILE A 309 2.51 -17.74 -9.17
CA ILE A 309 1.82 -18.85 -8.49
C ILE A 309 2.10 -18.79 -6.98
N ILE A 310 3.37 -18.68 -6.58
CA ILE A 310 3.77 -18.63 -5.17
C ILE A 310 3.12 -17.43 -4.47
N LYS A 311 3.15 -16.26 -5.08
CA LYS A 311 2.51 -15.05 -4.50
C LYS A 311 1.01 -15.22 -4.33
N GLY A 312 0.33 -15.80 -5.31
CA GLY A 312 -1.10 -16.12 -5.21
C GLY A 312 -1.41 -17.04 -4.04
N LEU A 313 -0.62 -18.10 -3.85
CA LEU A 313 -0.76 -19.03 -2.74
C LEU A 313 -0.49 -18.34 -1.37
N VAL A 314 0.51 -17.47 -1.31
CA VAL A 314 0.81 -16.68 -0.09
C VAL A 314 -0.37 -15.77 0.28
N VAL A 315 -1.01 -15.11 -0.69
CA VAL A 315 -2.21 -14.28 -0.45
C VAL A 315 -3.35 -15.14 0.12
N ILE A 316 -3.64 -16.27 -0.51
CA ILE A 316 -4.71 -17.17 -0.06
C ILE A 316 -4.43 -17.66 1.37
N ALA A 317 -3.21 -18.11 1.64
CA ALA A 317 -2.82 -18.56 2.98
C ALA A 317 -2.94 -17.43 4.03
N ALA A 318 -2.50 -16.20 3.70
CA ALA A 318 -2.61 -15.06 4.60
C ALA A 318 -4.08 -14.70 4.94
N VAL A 319 -4.97 -14.74 3.93
CA VAL A 319 -6.40 -14.50 4.14
C VAL A 319 -7.02 -15.57 5.04
N LEU A 320 -6.69 -16.84 4.82
CA LEU A 320 -7.19 -17.95 5.65
C LEU A 320 -6.76 -17.82 7.11
N VAL A 321 -5.49 -17.49 7.36
CA VAL A 321 -4.98 -17.27 8.72
C VAL A 321 -5.63 -16.04 9.38
N SER A 322 -5.78 -14.94 8.62
CA SER A 322 -6.43 -13.72 9.11
C SER A 322 -7.90 -13.94 9.52
N ARG A 323 -8.63 -14.78 8.79
CA ARG A 323 -10.03 -15.08 9.08
C ARG A 323 -10.20 -15.80 10.42
N ASN A 324 -9.34 -16.78 10.72
CA ASN A 324 -9.41 -17.53 11.97
C ASN A 324 -9.14 -16.64 13.19
N ALA A 325 -8.17 -15.72 13.08
CA ALA A 325 -7.86 -14.77 14.14
C ALA A 325 -9.02 -13.80 14.46
N THR A 326 -9.82 -13.44 13.46
CA THR A 326 -10.96 -12.53 13.63
C THR A 326 -12.17 -13.25 14.27
N GLN A 327 -12.39 -14.52 13.97
CA GLN A 327 -13.48 -15.32 14.58
C GLN A 327 -13.23 -15.59 16.05
N GLU A 328 -12.01 -15.85 16.47
CA GLU A 328 -11.66 -16.03 17.89
C GLU A 328 -11.81 -14.73 18.72
N ALA A 329 -11.66 -13.56 18.11
CA ALA A 329 -11.85 -12.28 18.78
C ALA A 329 -13.32 -11.89 19.00
N VAL A 330 -14.24 -12.45 18.22
CA VAL A 330 -15.70 -12.18 18.33
C VAL A 330 -16.41 -13.10 19.34
N VAL A 331 -15.77 -14.23 19.71
CA VAL A 331 -16.36 -15.24 20.63
C VAL A 331 -15.96 -14.98 22.10
N LYS A 332 -15.17 -13.95 22.39
CA LYS A 332 -14.86 -13.48 23.76
C LYS A 332 -15.54 -12.14 24.04
#